data_3c15b369ca4d38e5c9cf613aeac07b72
#
_entry.id   3c15b369ca4d38e5c9cf613aeac07b72
#
_cell.length_a   1.000
_cell.length_b   1.000
_cell.length_c   1.000
_cell.angle_alpha   90.00
_cell.angle_beta   90.00
_cell.angle_gamma   90.00
#
_symmetry.space_group_name_H-M   'P 1'
#
loop_
_entity.id
_entity.type
_entity.pdbx_description
1 polymer ?
#
loop_
_entity_poly.entity_id
_entity_poly.type
_entity_poly.pdbx_seq_one_letter_code
_entity_poly.pdbx_strand_id
1 'polypeptide(L)'
;MSKFVFVTGGVVSSIGKGIVAASLGRLLKSRGYSVSILKLDPYLNVDPGTMSPFQHGEVFVTEDGAETDLDLGHYERFTDTAMNRLNSVTTGSIYQAVINKERRGSYNGGTVQVIPHITGEIRERIHRVAANSNADIIITEIGGTVGDIESLPFLEAIREFRNDVNRNDVAYIHVTLLPYIKTSGEIKTKPTQHSVKELRSIGIQPDLLVCRSDKSINEGLKKKLSGFCGVNIKSVIEALDADSIYSVPLALKKEGLCKETLKYLELEDKECDLKNWEALIHNLRNPGDPIKVALVGKYIELGDAYLSVVEALRHACIESKALLDLHWVSAEMIEKDSAETYLNEVDAIVVPGGFGNRGVNGKISAIKFAREKKIPFLGLCLGMQCAVIEWARNVANLPDASSSELDPDTPNPVIHLLPEQEDVVDLGGTMRLGVYPCRLTNNTTGKDLYDEDVILSLIHISEPTRPY
;
A
#
# COMPACT_ATOMS: atom_id res chain seq x y z
N MET A 1 -25.68 8.68 7.05
CA MET A 1 -24.82 9.52 6.18
C MET A 1 -23.40 9.32 6.65
N SER A 2 -22.46 9.06 5.75
CA SER A 2 -21.06 8.81 6.12
C SER A 2 -20.41 10.07 6.72
N LYS A 3 -19.48 9.88 7.66
CA LYS A 3 -18.58 10.91 8.17
C LYS A 3 -17.25 10.87 7.40
N PHE A 4 -16.52 11.98 7.37
CA PHE A 4 -15.31 12.12 6.57
C PHE A 4 -14.13 12.59 7.42
N VAL A 5 -12.99 11.97 7.22
CA VAL A 5 -11.73 12.35 7.87
C VAL A 5 -10.69 12.60 6.78
N PHE A 6 -10.16 13.80 6.70
CA PHE A 6 -9.09 14.15 5.79
C PHE A 6 -7.75 14.15 6.50
N VAL A 7 -6.79 13.35 6.01
CA VAL A 7 -5.44 13.24 6.54
C VAL A 7 -4.48 13.95 5.60
N THR A 8 -3.96 15.09 6.03
CA THR A 8 -2.96 15.88 5.30
C THR A 8 -1.59 15.74 5.97
N GLY A 9 -0.52 16.05 5.26
CA GLY A 9 0.83 16.02 5.81
C GLY A 9 1.65 17.23 5.44
N GLY A 10 2.59 17.58 6.29
CA GLY A 10 3.47 18.70 6.06
C GLY A 10 4.89 18.45 6.57
N VAL A 11 5.77 19.41 6.26
CA VAL A 11 7.19 19.44 6.60
C VAL A 11 8.06 18.57 5.68
N VAL A 12 7.78 17.26 5.56
CA VAL A 12 8.55 16.33 4.72
C VAL A 12 7.64 15.26 4.12
N SER A 13 8.06 14.69 2.99
CA SER A 13 7.46 13.46 2.42
C SER A 13 7.70 12.27 3.35
N SER A 14 6.99 11.16 3.12
CA SER A 14 7.13 9.91 3.90
C SER A 14 7.00 10.09 5.42
N ILE A 15 6.22 11.10 5.85
CA ILE A 15 6.00 11.40 7.28
C ILE A 15 5.12 10.35 7.98
N GLY A 16 4.54 9.41 7.24
CA GLY A 16 3.71 8.33 7.77
C GLY A 16 2.20 8.63 7.76
N LYS A 17 1.71 9.48 6.84
CA LYS A 17 0.26 9.73 6.65
C LYS A 17 -0.52 8.45 6.45
N GLY A 18 -0.07 7.55 5.55
CA GLY A 18 -0.70 6.27 5.26
C GLY A 18 -0.84 5.40 6.51
N ILE A 19 0.21 5.29 7.30
CA ILE A 19 0.19 4.52 8.56
C ILE A 19 -0.74 5.16 9.59
N VAL A 20 -0.82 6.50 9.66
CA VAL A 20 -1.77 7.19 10.55
C VAL A 20 -3.21 6.94 10.09
N ALA A 21 -3.49 7.04 8.78
CA ALA A 21 -4.81 6.76 8.21
C ALA A 21 -5.23 5.31 8.44
N ALA A 22 -4.34 4.35 8.14
CA ALA A 22 -4.55 2.92 8.37
C ALA A 22 -4.77 2.61 9.87
N SER A 23 -3.96 3.20 10.76
CA SER A 23 -4.09 3.04 12.20
C SER A 23 -5.41 3.58 12.72
N LEU A 24 -5.83 4.75 12.27
CA LEU A 24 -7.14 5.31 12.61
C LEU A 24 -8.27 4.39 12.13
N GLY A 25 -8.15 3.89 10.88
CA GLY A 25 -9.08 2.90 10.31
C GLY A 25 -9.20 1.66 11.19
N ARG A 26 -8.07 1.08 11.63
CA ARG A 26 -8.05 -0.05 12.56
C ARG A 26 -8.77 0.27 13.87
N LEU A 27 -8.46 1.42 14.48
CA LEU A 27 -9.05 1.84 15.75
C LEU A 27 -10.56 2.08 15.66
N LEU A 28 -11.04 2.63 14.57
CA LEU A 28 -12.47 2.83 14.31
C LEU A 28 -13.19 1.50 14.08
N LYS A 29 -12.61 0.60 13.27
CA LYS A 29 -13.16 -0.76 13.09
C LYS A 29 -13.22 -1.55 14.39
N SER A 30 -12.21 -1.42 15.24
CA SER A 30 -12.20 -2.05 16.57
C SER A 30 -13.25 -1.51 17.52
N ARG A 31 -13.92 -0.42 17.16
CA ARG A 31 -15.10 0.14 17.84
C ARG A 31 -16.42 -0.21 17.16
N GLY A 32 -16.37 -1.04 16.11
CA GLY A 32 -17.55 -1.48 15.38
C GLY A 32 -18.07 -0.47 14.34
N TYR A 33 -17.24 0.49 13.90
CA TYR A 33 -17.55 1.34 12.75
C TYR A 33 -17.06 0.69 11.47
N SER A 34 -17.86 0.76 10.42
CA SER A 34 -17.42 0.42 9.07
C SER A 34 -16.57 1.58 8.49
N VAL A 35 -15.42 1.24 7.89
CA VAL A 35 -14.46 2.22 7.40
C VAL A 35 -14.05 1.89 5.97
N SER A 36 -13.95 2.91 5.12
CA SER A 36 -13.26 2.84 3.84
C SER A 36 -12.18 3.92 3.78
N ILE A 37 -11.05 3.61 3.12
CA ILE A 37 -9.94 4.55 3.01
C ILE A 37 -9.74 4.90 1.54
N LEU A 38 -9.56 6.19 1.23
CA LEU A 38 -9.29 6.71 -0.10
C LEU A 38 -7.91 7.36 -0.10
N LYS A 39 -7.10 7.02 -1.09
CA LYS A 39 -5.81 7.67 -1.38
C LYS A 39 -5.99 8.67 -2.51
N LEU A 40 -5.51 9.90 -2.32
CA LEU A 40 -5.40 10.92 -3.35
C LEU A 40 -3.92 11.20 -3.62
N ASP A 41 -3.43 10.78 -4.79
CA ASP A 41 -2.02 10.92 -5.16
C ASP A 41 -1.79 12.08 -6.13
N PRO A 42 -0.84 12.99 -5.84
CA PRO A 42 -0.69 14.23 -6.58
C PRO A 42 0.08 14.08 -7.91
N TYR A 43 0.60 12.89 -8.25
CA TYR A 43 1.32 12.72 -9.50
C TYR A 43 0.39 12.67 -10.73
N LEU A 44 0.95 13.01 -11.90
CA LEU A 44 0.23 13.08 -13.19
C LEU A 44 0.07 11.73 -13.90
N ASN A 45 0.65 10.67 -13.39
CA ASN A 45 0.39 9.33 -13.91
C ASN A 45 -1.08 8.98 -13.67
N VAL A 46 -1.72 8.35 -14.65
CA VAL A 46 -3.13 7.94 -14.53
C VAL A 46 -3.28 6.86 -13.47
N ASP A 47 -2.31 5.95 -13.43
CA ASP A 47 -2.10 4.92 -12.41
C ASP A 47 -0.59 4.65 -12.24
N PRO A 48 -0.16 3.91 -11.21
CA PRO A 48 1.26 3.60 -11.00
C PRO A 48 1.77 2.40 -11.81
N GLY A 49 0.96 1.78 -12.66
CA GLY A 49 1.29 0.53 -13.36
C GLY A 49 2.57 0.55 -14.17
N THR A 50 2.91 1.69 -14.76
CA THR A 50 4.14 1.89 -15.56
C THR A 50 5.28 2.54 -14.76
N MET A 51 5.08 2.84 -13.48
CA MET A 51 6.10 3.47 -12.65
C MET A 51 7.21 2.49 -12.27
N SER A 52 8.42 3.01 -12.18
CA SER A 52 9.56 2.20 -11.73
C SER A 52 9.44 1.85 -10.23
N PRO A 53 9.54 0.56 -9.86
CA PRO A 53 9.57 0.16 -8.46
C PRO A 53 10.68 0.80 -7.63
N PHE A 54 11.77 1.23 -8.28
CA PHE A 54 12.87 1.96 -7.62
C PHE A 54 12.49 3.39 -7.18
N GLN A 55 11.43 3.96 -7.75
CA GLN A 55 10.97 5.31 -7.41
C GLN A 55 9.76 5.32 -6.49
N HIS A 56 8.85 4.36 -6.66
CA HIS A 56 7.54 4.34 -5.99
C HIS A 56 7.29 3.11 -5.11
N GLY A 57 8.22 2.16 -5.07
CA GLY A 57 7.99 0.88 -4.41
C GLY A 57 7.13 -0.06 -5.27
N GLU A 58 6.46 -1.01 -4.63
CA GLU A 58 5.59 -1.94 -5.34
C GLU A 58 4.34 -1.26 -5.90
N VAL A 59 3.84 -1.79 -7.00
CA VAL A 59 2.48 -1.52 -7.48
C VAL A 59 1.55 -2.49 -6.77
N PHE A 60 0.66 -1.97 -5.92
CA PHE A 60 -0.34 -2.78 -5.25
C PHE A 60 -1.54 -3.00 -6.17
N VAL A 61 -1.95 -4.25 -6.36
CA VAL A 61 -3.05 -4.63 -7.23
C VAL A 61 -4.25 -5.01 -6.38
N THR A 62 -5.37 -4.31 -6.58
CA THR A 62 -6.63 -4.60 -5.88
C THR A 62 -7.34 -5.81 -6.46
N GLU A 63 -8.37 -6.34 -5.75
CA GLU A 63 -9.14 -7.50 -6.22
C GLU A 63 -9.77 -7.28 -7.60
N ASP A 64 -10.20 -6.06 -7.91
CA ASP A 64 -10.77 -5.68 -9.21
C ASP A 64 -9.72 -5.34 -10.28
N GLY A 65 -8.44 -5.64 -10.03
CA GLY A 65 -7.33 -5.49 -10.96
C GLY A 65 -6.81 -4.06 -11.12
N ALA A 66 -7.21 -3.13 -10.26
CA ALA A 66 -6.65 -1.78 -10.33
C ALA A 66 -5.19 -1.77 -9.82
N GLU A 67 -4.32 -1.14 -10.59
CA GLU A 67 -2.94 -0.86 -10.21
C GLU A 67 -2.91 0.40 -9.35
N THR A 68 -2.37 0.30 -8.13
CA THR A 68 -2.48 1.35 -7.11
C THR A 68 -1.18 1.55 -6.35
N ASP A 69 -1.12 2.61 -5.56
CA ASP A 69 -0.01 2.90 -4.66
C ASP A 69 0.10 1.84 -3.54
N LEU A 70 1.30 1.61 -3.05
CA LEU A 70 1.61 0.63 -1.99
C LEU A 70 0.87 0.90 -0.66
N ASP A 71 0.43 2.14 -0.42
CA ASP A 71 -0.32 2.50 0.78
C ASP A 71 -1.66 1.75 0.88
N LEU A 72 -2.27 1.35 -0.27
CA LEU A 72 -3.49 0.55 -0.25
C LEU A 72 -3.27 -0.81 0.42
N GLY A 73 -2.10 -1.39 0.24
CA GLY A 73 -1.70 -2.60 0.96
C GLY A 73 -1.65 -2.38 2.48
N HIS A 74 -1.17 -1.23 2.94
CA HIS A 74 -1.25 -0.90 4.36
C HIS A 74 -2.70 -0.76 4.83
N TYR A 75 -3.58 -0.13 4.03
CA TYR A 75 -4.99 0.01 4.40
C TYR A 75 -5.67 -1.34 4.55
N GLU A 76 -5.46 -2.27 3.61
CA GLU A 76 -6.00 -3.63 3.70
C GLU A 76 -5.46 -4.38 4.93
N ARG A 77 -4.15 -4.41 5.12
CA ARG A 77 -3.50 -5.09 6.26
C ARG A 77 -3.97 -4.58 7.62
N PHE A 78 -4.23 -3.27 7.75
CA PHE A 78 -4.68 -2.68 9.01
C PHE A 78 -6.18 -2.81 9.23
N THR A 79 -6.97 -2.63 8.16
CA THR A 79 -8.44 -2.60 8.29
C THR A 79 -9.10 -3.93 8.01
N ASP A 80 -8.37 -4.90 7.47
CA ASP A 80 -8.95 -6.18 7.05
C ASP A 80 -10.20 -5.95 6.17
N THR A 81 -10.03 -5.09 5.17
CA THR A 81 -11.08 -4.67 4.24
C THR A 81 -10.47 -4.56 2.85
N ALA A 82 -10.98 -5.31 1.89
CA ALA A 82 -10.52 -5.25 0.52
C ALA A 82 -10.72 -3.85 -0.07
N MET A 83 -9.68 -3.35 -0.72
CA MET A 83 -9.71 -2.10 -1.49
C MET A 83 -10.03 -2.40 -2.96
N ASN A 84 -10.49 -1.39 -3.66
CA ASN A 84 -10.80 -1.48 -5.09
C ASN A 84 -10.38 -0.18 -5.80
N ARG A 85 -10.58 -0.10 -7.12
CA ARG A 85 -10.19 1.07 -7.93
C ARG A 85 -10.76 2.42 -7.46
N LEU A 86 -11.84 2.42 -6.70
CA LEU A 86 -12.40 3.66 -6.16
C LEU A 86 -11.57 4.20 -4.99
N ASN A 87 -10.77 3.36 -4.35
CA ASN A 87 -9.95 3.72 -3.20
C ASN A 87 -8.60 4.38 -3.57
N SER A 88 -8.27 4.47 -4.86
CA SER A 88 -7.08 5.15 -5.38
C SER A 88 -7.46 6.15 -6.46
N VAL A 89 -7.03 7.38 -6.31
CA VAL A 89 -7.30 8.47 -7.26
C VAL A 89 -6.03 9.28 -7.44
N THR A 90 -5.58 9.42 -8.68
CA THR A 90 -4.40 10.22 -9.05
C THR A 90 -4.81 11.54 -9.68
N THR A 91 -3.94 12.54 -9.63
CA THR A 91 -4.14 13.79 -10.39
C THR A 91 -4.34 13.50 -11.87
N GLY A 92 -3.55 12.58 -12.46
CA GLY A 92 -3.69 12.19 -13.87
C GLY A 92 -5.08 11.67 -14.20
N SER A 93 -5.64 10.77 -13.38
CA SER A 93 -6.98 10.22 -13.59
C SER A 93 -8.09 11.29 -13.49
N ILE A 94 -7.93 12.28 -12.60
CA ILE A 94 -8.87 13.41 -12.46
C ILE A 94 -8.81 14.31 -13.70
N TYR A 95 -7.59 14.73 -14.12
CA TYR A 95 -7.44 15.59 -15.29
C TYR A 95 -7.93 14.90 -16.56
N GLN A 96 -7.61 13.62 -16.74
CA GLN A 96 -8.11 12.84 -17.87
C GLN A 96 -9.64 12.78 -17.90
N ALA A 97 -10.27 12.56 -16.74
CA ALA A 97 -11.74 12.54 -16.64
C ALA A 97 -12.37 13.88 -17.03
N VAL A 98 -11.82 15.00 -16.53
CA VAL A 98 -12.32 16.36 -16.85
C VAL A 98 -12.08 16.70 -18.32
N ILE A 99 -10.90 16.41 -18.87
CA ILE A 99 -10.61 16.62 -20.30
C ILE A 99 -11.55 15.78 -21.18
N ASN A 100 -11.79 14.53 -20.83
CA ASN A 100 -12.71 13.67 -21.55
C ASN A 100 -14.17 14.21 -21.51
N LYS A 101 -14.60 14.73 -20.35
CA LYS A 101 -15.91 15.40 -20.21
C LYS A 101 -15.99 16.65 -21.10
N GLU A 102 -14.92 17.46 -21.15
CA GLU A 102 -14.82 18.65 -22.01
C GLU A 102 -14.94 18.27 -23.49
N ARG A 103 -14.13 17.31 -23.96
CA ARG A 103 -14.14 16.83 -25.35
C ARG A 103 -15.49 16.28 -25.79
N ARG A 104 -16.29 15.75 -24.87
CA ARG A 104 -17.65 15.26 -25.10
C ARG A 104 -18.73 16.36 -25.01
N GLY A 105 -18.33 17.61 -24.76
CA GLY A 105 -19.24 18.76 -24.65
C GLY A 105 -20.06 18.81 -23.35
N SER A 106 -19.65 18.09 -22.31
CA SER A 106 -20.40 18.00 -21.04
C SER A 106 -20.50 19.33 -20.30
N TYR A 107 -19.67 20.33 -20.65
CA TYR A 107 -19.66 21.65 -20.03
C TYR A 107 -20.37 22.73 -20.87
N ASN A 108 -21.10 22.35 -21.92
CA ASN A 108 -21.94 23.22 -22.75
C ASN A 108 -21.21 24.48 -23.26
N GLY A 109 -19.93 24.36 -23.63
CA GLY A 109 -19.09 25.46 -24.11
C GLY A 109 -18.56 26.41 -23.03
N GLY A 110 -18.76 26.10 -21.74
CA GLY A 110 -18.18 26.84 -20.64
C GLY A 110 -16.66 26.69 -20.56
N THR A 111 -15.97 27.72 -20.03
CA THR A 111 -14.54 27.63 -19.76
C THR A 111 -14.26 26.67 -18.61
N VAL A 112 -13.47 25.60 -18.88
CA VAL A 112 -13.09 24.61 -17.86
C VAL A 112 -11.86 25.09 -17.12
N GLN A 113 -11.92 25.10 -15.78
CA GLN A 113 -10.88 25.63 -14.89
C GLN A 113 -10.60 24.63 -13.76
N VAL A 114 -9.49 24.84 -13.02
CA VAL A 114 -9.18 23.99 -11.86
C VAL A 114 -10.33 24.06 -10.84
N ILE A 115 -10.75 25.26 -10.49
CA ILE A 115 -11.96 25.51 -9.70
C ILE A 115 -13.03 26.05 -10.65
N PRO A 116 -14.21 25.45 -10.76
CA PRO A 116 -14.75 24.37 -9.93
C PRO A 116 -14.66 22.96 -10.56
N HIS A 117 -14.02 22.76 -11.72
CA HIS A 117 -14.17 21.51 -12.49
C HIS A 117 -13.26 20.39 -11.99
N ILE A 118 -11.95 20.68 -11.77
CA ILE A 118 -11.03 19.68 -11.20
C ILE A 118 -11.39 19.44 -9.74
N THR A 119 -11.59 20.46 -8.93
CA THR A 119 -12.00 20.30 -7.53
C THR A 119 -13.35 19.62 -7.40
N GLY A 120 -14.29 19.86 -8.32
CA GLY A 120 -15.57 19.19 -8.38
C GLY A 120 -15.45 17.70 -8.68
N GLU A 121 -14.61 17.31 -9.66
CA GLU A 121 -14.34 15.90 -9.95
C GLU A 121 -13.72 15.17 -8.75
N ILE A 122 -12.76 15.81 -8.04
CA ILE A 122 -12.16 15.25 -6.82
C ILE A 122 -13.23 15.00 -5.76
N ARG A 123 -14.10 15.99 -5.48
CA ARG A 123 -15.20 15.85 -4.51
C ARG A 123 -16.19 14.76 -4.92
N GLU A 124 -16.50 14.66 -6.21
CA GLU A 124 -17.34 13.58 -6.75
C GLU A 124 -16.73 12.20 -6.47
N ARG A 125 -15.40 12.03 -6.61
CA ARG A 125 -14.72 10.77 -6.28
C ARG A 125 -14.85 10.41 -4.81
N ILE A 126 -14.70 11.37 -3.90
CA ILE A 126 -14.87 11.16 -2.45
C ILE A 126 -16.32 10.71 -2.15
N HIS A 127 -17.32 11.39 -2.70
CA HIS A 127 -18.72 11.00 -2.52
C HIS A 127 -19.02 9.62 -3.11
N ARG A 128 -18.39 9.28 -4.24
CA ARG A 128 -18.57 7.97 -4.89
C ARG A 128 -18.04 6.82 -4.02
N VAL A 129 -16.91 7.00 -3.35
CA VAL A 129 -16.42 6.02 -2.37
C VAL A 129 -17.43 5.83 -1.22
N ALA A 130 -17.95 6.92 -0.67
CA ALA A 130 -18.96 6.86 0.39
C ALA A 130 -20.24 6.13 -0.05
N ALA A 131 -20.73 6.43 -1.25
CA ALA A 131 -21.94 5.80 -1.80
C ALA A 131 -21.76 4.30 -2.09
N ASN A 132 -20.59 3.88 -2.55
CA ASN A 132 -20.34 2.48 -2.94
C ASN A 132 -19.96 1.59 -1.75
N SER A 133 -19.20 2.12 -0.78
CA SER A 133 -18.76 1.33 0.37
C SER A 133 -19.83 1.19 1.45
N ASN A 134 -20.82 2.08 1.50
CA ASN A 134 -21.78 2.23 2.61
C ASN A 134 -21.10 2.31 3.98
N ALA A 135 -19.86 2.79 4.03
CA ALA A 135 -19.10 2.89 5.27
C ALA A 135 -19.61 4.06 6.15
N ASP A 136 -19.54 3.86 7.46
CA ASP A 136 -19.86 4.90 8.44
C ASP A 136 -18.87 6.07 8.35
N ILE A 137 -17.60 5.75 8.09
CA ILE A 137 -16.51 6.73 8.07
C ILE A 137 -15.63 6.51 6.83
N ILE A 138 -15.41 7.58 6.08
CA ILE A 138 -14.47 7.62 4.97
C ILE A 138 -13.21 8.39 5.42
N ILE A 139 -12.07 7.74 5.40
CA ILE A 139 -10.79 8.38 5.64
C ILE A 139 -10.14 8.67 4.29
N THR A 140 -9.82 9.92 4.01
CA THR A 140 -9.14 10.31 2.78
C THR A 140 -7.74 10.81 3.09
N GLU A 141 -6.74 10.09 2.63
CA GLU A 141 -5.34 10.52 2.73
C GLU A 141 -4.96 11.38 1.53
N ILE A 142 -4.43 12.56 1.82
CA ILE A 142 -3.93 13.48 0.80
C ILE A 142 -2.43 13.25 0.60
N GLY A 143 -2.05 12.75 -0.57
CA GLY A 143 -0.66 12.56 -0.98
C GLY A 143 0.09 13.88 -1.10
N GLY A 144 1.42 13.82 -1.11
CA GLY A 144 2.29 14.99 -1.15
C GLY A 144 2.39 15.72 0.19
N THR A 145 2.94 16.92 0.16
CA THR A 145 3.20 17.76 1.32
C THR A 145 2.45 19.07 1.18
N VAL A 146 1.85 19.58 2.26
CA VAL A 146 1.20 20.90 2.24
C VAL A 146 2.24 21.96 1.91
N GLY A 147 1.96 22.74 0.85
CA GLY A 147 2.87 23.70 0.24
C GLY A 147 3.41 23.26 -1.13
N ASP A 148 3.29 21.96 -1.48
CA ASP A 148 3.64 21.49 -2.81
C ASP A 148 2.57 21.88 -3.84
N ILE A 149 3.00 22.28 -5.04
CA ILE A 149 2.11 22.73 -6.13
C ILE A 149 1.16 21.60 -6.53
N GLU A 150 1.67 20.36 -6.59
CA GLU A 150 0.95 19.17 -7.02
C GLU A 150 -0.23 18.82 -6.12
N SER A 151 -0.11 19.12 -4.81
CA SER A 151 -1.15 18.80 -3.82
C SER A 151 -2.26 19.85 -3.77
N LEU A 152 -2.05 21.03 -4.33
CA LEU A 152 -2.95 22.17 -4.17
C LEU A 152 -4.38 21.89 -4.66
N PRO A 153 -4.64 21.25 -5.82
CA PRO A 153 -6.02 20.95 -6.25
C PRO A 153 -6.77 20.04 -5.28
N PHE A 154 -6.08 19.10 -4.65
CA PHE A 154 -6.68 18.23 -3.63
C PHE A 154 -6.99 18.99 -2.34
N LEU A 155 -6.08 19.84 -1.89
CA LEU A 155 -6.30 20.69 -0.72
C LEU A 155 -7.48 21.65 -0.93
N GLU A 156 -7.57 22.28 -2.10
CA GLU A 156 -8.73 23.12 -2.45
C GLU A 156 -10.03 22.31 -2.47
N ALA A 157 -10.00 21.10 -3.05
CA ALA A 157 -11.19 20.25 -3.11
C ALA A 157 -11.68 19.86 -1.70
N ILE A 158 -10.80 19.47 -0.77
CA ILE A 158 -11.21 19.13 0.59
C ILE A 158 -11.62 20.37 1.41
N ARG A 159 -11.07 21.55 1.11
CA ARG A 159 -11.55 22.82 1.67
C ARG A 159 -13.00 23.09 1.24
N GLU A 160 -13.29 22.94 -0.06
CA GLU A 160 -14.65 23.12 -0.61
C GLU A 160 -15.62 22.03 -0.10
N PHE A 161 -15.15 20.81 0.10
CA PHE A 161 -15.96 19.66 0.55
C PHE A 161 -16.71 19.95 1.86
N ARG A 162 -16.18 20.85 2.69
CA ARG A 162 -16.85 21.27 3.93
C ARG A 162 -18.21 21.93 3.67
N ASN A 163 -18.46 22.43 2.45
CA ASN A 163 -19.74 23.01 2.06
C ASN A 163 -20.74 21.96 1.55
N ASP A 164 -20.28 20.75 1.23
CA ASP A 164 -21.11 19.65 0.72
C ASP A 164 -21.80 18.87 1.84
N VAL A 165 -21.29 18.98 3.07
CA VAL A 165 -21.72 18.20 4.22
C VAL A 165 -21.88 19.08 5.47
N ASN A 166 -22.49 18.58 6.54
CA ASN A 166 -22.58 19.35 7.78
C ASN A 166 -21.20 19.52 8.45
N ARG A 167 -21.05 20.57 9.26
CA ARG A 167 -19.79 20.88 9.93
C ARG A 167 -19.23 19.71 10.75
N ASN A 168 -20.10 18.97 11.42
CA ASN A 168 -19.74 17.85 12.32
C ASN A 168 -19.63 16.51 11.58
N ASP A 169 -19.71 16.54 10.24
CA ASP A 169 -19.51 15.35 9.39
C ASP A 169 -18.08 15.27 8.85
N VAL A 170 -17.22 16.28 9.13
CA VAL A 170 -15.85 16.37 8.63
C VAL A 170 -14.86 16.67 9.74
N ALA A 171 -13.73 15.94 9.76
CA ALA A 171 -12.58 16.23 10.60
C ALA A 171 -11.29 16.30 9.78
N TYR A 172 -10.41 17.26 10.09
CA TYR A 172 -9.10 17.45 9.45
C TYR A 172 -7.98 17.06 10.40
N ILE A 173 -7.22 16.05 10.03
CA ILE A 173 -6.02 15.60 10.74
C ILE A 173 -4.80 16.06 9.95
N HIS A 174 -3.87 16.72 10.61
CA HIS A 174 -2.62 17.14 9.99
C HIS A 174 -1.42 16.42 10.64
N VAL A 175 -0.72 15.62 9.85
CA VAL A 175 0.48 14.89 10.28
C VAL A 175 1.70 15.77 10.05
N THR A 176 2.51 15.96 11.07
CA THR A 176 3.65 16.87 11.02
C THR A 176 4.88 16.30 11.72
N LEU A 177 6.04 16.91 11.52
CA LEU A 177 7.30 16.50 12.12
C LEU A 177 7.76 17.49 13.20
N LEU A 178 8.17 16.97 14.33
CA LEU A 178 8.87 17.68 15.38
C LEU A 178 10.32 17.19 15.46
N PRO A 179 11.23 17.77 14.69
CA PRO A 179 12.62 17.29 14.67
C PRO A 179 13.32 17.59 16.01
N TYR A 180 14.05 16.61 16.51
CA TYR A 180 14.97 16.76 17.62
C TYR A 180 16.34 17.19 17.09
N ILE A 181 16.83 18.32 17.55
CA ILE A 181 18.16 18.83 17.17
C ILE A 181 19.18 18.41 18.23
N LYS A 182 19.99 17.40 17.89
CA LYS A 182 20.98 16.81 18.81
C LYS A 182 21.93 17.84 19.43
N THR A 183 22.38 18.83 18.62
CA THR A 183 23.31 19.88 19.08
C THR A 183 22.74 20.82 20.12
N SER A 184 21.42 21.09 20.08
CA SER A 184 20.74 21.95 21.06
C SER A 184 19.99 21.16 22.15
N GLY A 185 19.89 19.84 22.01
CA GLY A 185 19.15 18.98 22.93
C GLY A 185 17.64 19.25 22.98
N GLU A 186 17.06 19.80 21.90
CA GLU A 186 15.67 20.29 21.92
C GLU A 186 14.83 19.83 20.74
N ILE A 187 13.54 19.58 21.01
CA ILE A 187 12.53 19.38 19.97
C ILE A 187 12.12 20.77 19.42
N LYS A 188 12.16 20.91 18.10
CA LYS A 188 11.79 22.16 17.43
C LYS A 188 10.34 22.11 16.91
N THR A 189 9.54 23.11 17.32
CA THR A 189 8.11 23.21 16.92
C THR A 189 7.88 24.11 15.69
N LYS A 190 8.90 24.84 15.23
CA LYS A 190 8.77 25.76 14.11
C LYS A 190 8.33 25.09 12.79
N PRO A 191 8.87 23.92 12.38
CA PRO A 191 8.42 23.26 11.15
C PRO A 191 6.93 22.97 11.17
N THR A 192 6.40 22.43 12.27
CA THR A 192 4.96 22.19 12.48
C THR A 192 4.14 23.46 12.39
N GLN A 193 4.60 24.56 13.06
CA GLN A 193 3.90 25.84 13.02
C GLN A 193 3.82 26.42 11.60
N HIS A 194 4.90 26.27 10.80
CA HIS A 194 4.93 26.75 9.42
C HIS A 194 3.99 25.88 8.54
N SER A 195 4.02 24.58 8.70
CA SER A 195 3.14 23.67 7.95
C SER A 195 1.66 23.96 8.22
N VAL A 196 1.29 24.14 9.49
CA VAL A 196 -0.10 24.52 9.85
C VAL A 196 -0.45 25.91 9.33
N LYS A 197 0.49 26.86 9.33
CA LYS A 197 0.27 28.18 8.74
C LYS A 197 -0.03 28.09 7.25
N GLU A 198 0.72 27.25 6.53
CA GLU A 198 0.52 27.00 5.11
C GLU A 198 -0.86 26.38 4.84
N LEU A 199 -1.23 25.36 5.59
CA LEU A 199 -2.56 24.74 5.48
C LEU A 199 -3.70 25.74 5.75
N ARG A 200 -3.51 26.65 6.71
CA ARG A 200 -4.46 27.73 6.99
C ARG A 200 -4.54 28.78 5.89
N SER A 201 -3.44 29.04 5.18
CA SER A 201 -3.46 30.00 4.05
C SER A 201 -4.35 29.52 2.91
N ILE A 202 -4.55 28.20 2.78
CA ILE A 202 -5.51 27.57 1.86
C ILE A 202 -6.95 27.63 2.41
N GLY A 203 -7.13 27.92 3.71
CA GLY A 203 -8.44 27.99 4.36
C GLY A 203 -8.82 26.73 5.15
N ILE A 204 -7.88 25.84 5.43
CA ILE A 204 -8.10 24.63 6.22
C ILE A 204 -7.50 24.80 7.62
N GLN A 205 -8.35 24.78 8.64
CA GLN A 205 -7.93 24.68 10.03
C GLN A 205 -7.93 23.20 10.44
N PRO A 206 -6.78 22.62 10.82
CA PRO A 206 -6.77 21.24 11.34
C PRO A 206 -7.51 21.16 12.67
N ASP A 207 -8.24 20.08 12.86
CA ASP A 207 -8.92 19.75 14.12
C ASP A 207 -7.98 18.97 15.05
N LEU A 208 -7.12 18.11 14.47
CA LEU A 208 -6.12 17.34 15.20
C LEU A 208 -4.73 17.49 14.54
N LEU A 209 -3.70 17.48 15.37
CA LEU A 209 -2.30 17.38 14.95
C LEU A 209 -1.74 16.03 15.38
N VAL A 210 -1.20 15.27 14.44
CA VAL A 210 -0.40 14.09 14.73
C VAL A 210 1.07 14.48 14.54
N CYS A 211 1.79 14.55 15.65
CA CYS A 211 3.14 15.08 15.71
C CYS A 211 4.15 13.93 15.76
N ARG A 212 4.75 13.58 14.62
CA ARG A 212 5.82 12.59 14.58
C ARG A 212 7.09 13.15 15.22
N SER A 213 7.72 12.36 16.08
CA SER A 213 8.96 12.72 16.78
C SER A 213 9.73 11.46 17.18
N ASP A 214 11.06 11.55 17.22
CA ASP A 214 11.93 10.50 17.78
C ASP A 214 12.05 10.59 19.33
N LYS A 215 11.53 11.67 19.93
CA LYS A 215 11.52 11.91 21.37
C LYS A 215 10.13 12.29 21.88
N SER A 216 9.84 11.88 23.11
CA SER A 216 8.54 12.18 23.74
C SER A 216 8.29 13.69 23.88
N ILE A 217 7.05 14.07 23.65
CA ILE A 217 6.56 15.44 23.65
C ILE A 217 5.94 15.72 25.03
N ASN A 218 6.61 16.57 25.81
CA ASN A 218 6.09 16.95 27.11
C ASN A 218 4.85 17.88 27.00
N GLU A 219 4.13 18.03 28.12
CA GLU A 219 2.91 18.81 28.16
C GLU A 219 3.12 20.29 27.79
N GLY A 220 4.28 20.85 28.13
CA GLY A 220 4.66 22.22 27.77
C GLY A 220 4.75 22.42 26.27
N LEU A 221 5.31 21.43 25.54
CA LEU A 221 5.34 21.44 24.07
C LEU A 221 3.95 21.24 23.47
N LYS A 222 3.13 20.32 24.02
CA LYS A 222 1.73 20.15 23.57
C LYS A 222 0.93 21.46 23.74
N LYS A 223 1.09 22.14 24.87
CA LYS A 223 0.44 23.44 25.14
C LYS A 223 0.92 24.53 24.17
N LYS A 224 2.23 24.58 23.89
CA LYS A 224 2.81 25.50 22.89
C LYS A 224 2.25 25.26 21.50
N LEU A 225 2.20 24.01 21.03
CA LEU A 225 1.65 23.64 19.73
C LEU A 225 0.14 23.98 19.66
N SER A 226 -0.62 23.65 20.69
CA SER A 226 -2.02 23.99 20.83
C SER A 226 -2.25 25.50 20.60
N GLY A 227 -1.50 26.35 21.27
CA GLY A 227 -1.63 27.81 21.15
C GLY A 227 -1.26 28.34 19.75
N PHE A 228 -0.13 27.89 19.19
CA PHE A 228 0.30 28.37 17.87
C PHE A 228 -0.53 27.80 16.70
N CYS A 229 -0.96 26.55 16.82
CA CYS A 229 -1.70 25.87 15.77
C CYS A 229 -3.22 25.98 15.92
N GLY A 230 -3.72 26.55 17.02
CA GLY A 230 -5.16 26.78 17.25
C GLY A 230 -5.95 25.48 17.33
N VAL A 231 -5.37 24.43 17.91
CA VAL A 231 -6.01 23.15 18.14
C VAL A 231 -6.16 22.92 19.65
N ASN A 232 -7.13 22.08 20.06
CA ASN A 232 -7.24 21.72 21.47
C ASN A 232 -5.97 20.98 21.92
N ILE A 233 -5.52 21.16 23.16
CA ILE A 233 -4.32 20.48 23.67
C ILE A 233 -4.47 18.95 23.62
N LYS A 234 -5.67 18.40 23.83
CA LYS A 234 -5.97 16.97 23.70
C LYS A 234 -5.93 16.47 22.25
N SER A 235 -6.04 17.37 21.30
CA SER A 235 -5.93 17.07 19.86
C SER A 235 -4.50 17.17 19.32
N VAL A 236 -3.51 17.43 20.20
CA VAL A 236 -2.07 17.31 19.89
C VAL A 236 -1.63 15.91 20.26
N ILE A 237 -1.62 15.03 19.29
CA ILE A 237 -1.33 13.60 19.39
C ILE A 237 0.15 13.37 19.16
N GLU A 238 0.82 12.72 20.08
CA GLU A 238 2.19 12.26 19.91
C GLU A 238 2.23 11.00 19.01
N ALA A 239 3.15 10.97 18.06
CA ALA A 239 3.43 9.79 17.24
C ALA A 239 4.94 9.54 17.25
N LEU A 240 5.39 8.74 18.21
CA LEU A 240 6.79 8.33 18.30
C LEU A 240 7.13 7.31 17.22
N ASP A 241 8.40 7.29 16.82
CA ASP A 241 8.92 6.22 16.01
C ASP A 241 8.76 4.89 16.73
N ALA A 242 8.14 3.92 16.06
CA ALA A 242 7.78 2.63 16.60
C ALA A 242 8.72 1.52 16.11
N ASP A 243 8.85 0.45 16.88
CA ASP A 243 9.58 -0.76 16.53
C ASP A 243 8.98 -1.51 15.33
N SER A 244 7.69 -1.35 15.12
CA SER A 244 6.94 -1.89 14.00
C SER A 244 5.75 -0.97 13.66
N ILE A 245 5.39 -0.92 12.38
CA ILE A 245 4.18 -0.21 11.93
C ILE A 245 2.92 -0.76 12.63
N TYR A 246 2.90 -2.05 12.97
CA TYR A 246 1.79 -2.70 13.68
C TYR A 246 1.65 -2.25 15.14
N SER A 247 2.69 -1.69 15.75
CA SER A 247 2.62 -1.09 17.09
C SER A 247 1.95 0.29 17.11
N VAL A 248 1.92 0.98 15.96
CA VAL A 248 1.42 2.36 15.85
C VAL A 248 -0.05 2.51 16.27
N PRO A 249 -0.99 1.62 15.91
CA PRO A 249 -2.38 1.74 16.37
C PRO A 249 -2.51 1.77 17.90
N LEU A 250 -1.74 0.94 18.61
CA LEU A 250 -1.76 0.91 20.07
C LEU A 250 -1.21 2.20 20.70
N ALA A 251 -0.14 2.75 20.12
CA ALA A 251 0.44 4.02 20.53
C ALA A 251 -0.55 5.18 20.32
N LEU A 252 -1.17 5.26 19.15
CA LEU A 252 -2.14 6.31 18.82
C LEU A 252 -3.45 6.16 19.59
N LYS A 253 -3.86 4.92 19.95
CA LYS A 253 -4.98 4.68 20.89
C LYS A 253 -4.69 5.30 22.25
N LYS A 254 -3.49 5.06 22.79
CA LYS A 254 -3.04 5.58 24.09
C LYS A 254 -3.04 7.11 24.10
N GLU A 255 -2.60 7.74 23.02
CA GLU A 255 -2.60 9.20 22.84
C GLU A 255 -3.99 9.79 22.57
N GLY A 256 -5.01 8.95 22.32
CA GLY A 256 -6.39 9.38 22.16
C GLY A 256 -6.79 9.81 20.75
N LEU A 257 -6.02 9.49 19.70
CA LEU A 257 -6.33 9.91 18.32
C LEU A 257 -7.77 9.59 17.92
N CYS A 258 -8.17 8.33 18.07
CA CYS A 258 -9.50 7.89 17.67
C CYS A 258 -10.60 8.57 18.52
N LYS A 259 -10.39 8.68 19.83
CA LYS A 259 -11.35 9.32 20.75
C LYS A 259 -11.60 10.78 20.40
N GLU A 260 -10.55 11.55 20.16
CA GLU A 260 -10.70 12.96 19.75
C GLU A 260 -11.31 13.06 18.35
N THR A 261 -10.98 12.16 17.40
CA THR A 261 -11.61 12.12 16.08
C THR A 261 -13.12 11.88 16.17
N LEU A 262 -13.56 10.87 16.95
CA LEU A 262 -14.97 10.57 17.17
C LEU A 262 -15.73 11.76 17.79
N LYS A 263 -15.09 12.47 18.72
CA LYS A 263 -15.65 13.67 19.32
C LYS A 263 -15.90 14.79 18.31
N TYR A 264 -14.97 15.04 17.37
CA TYR A 264 -15.17 16.05 16.31
C TYR A 264 -16.28 15.64 15.34
N LEU A 265 -16.44 14.33 15.11
CA LEU A 265 -17.49 13.79 14.25
C LEU A 265 -18.84 13.59 14.97
N GLU A 266 -18.90 13.90 16.26
CA GLU A 266 -20.09 13.64 17.12
C GLU A 266 -20.56 12.19 17.06
N LEU A 267 -19.60 11.26 17.08
CA LEU A 267 -19.82 9.82 17.12
C LEU A 267 -19.55 9.27 18.52
N GLU A 268 -20.23 8.17 18.85
CA GLU A 268 -20.07 7.50 20.14
C GLU A 268 -18.67 6.88 20.29
N ASP A 269 -18.02 7.06 21.43
CA ASP A 269 -16.77 6.38 21.77
C ASP A 269 -17.06 4.96 22.34
N LYS A 270 -17.40 4.03 21.45
CA LYS A 270 -17.66 2.63 21.79
C LYS A 270 -16.40 1.92 22.30
N GLU A 271 -16.59 0.80 22.98
CA GLU A 271 -15.46 -0.04 23.44
C GLU A 271 -14.58 -0.45 22.25
N CYS A 272 -13.26 -0.39 22.45
CA CYS A 272 -12.26 -0.69 21.44
C CYS A 272 -11.66 -2.08 21.66
N ASP A 273 -12.13 -3.09 20.95
CA ASP A 273 -11.57 -4.43 21.02
C ASP A 273 -10.36 -4.59 20.08
N LEU A 274 -9.18 -4.68 20.68
CA LEU A 274 -7.90 -4.90 20.00
C LEU A 274 -7.19 -6.18 20.44
N LYS A 275 -7.89 -7.12 21.09
CA LYS A 275 -7.28 -8.35 21.63
C LYS A 275 -6.45 -9.11 20.60
N ASN A 276 -7.00 -9.31 19.39
CA ASN A 276 -6.27 -10.00 18.31
C ASN A 276 -5.06 -9.19 17.84
N TRP A 277 -5.19 -7.87 17.78
CA TRP A 277 -4.08 -6.98 17.40
C TRP A 277 -2.98 -6.95 18.46
N GLU A 278 -3.35 -6.94 19.73
CA GLU A 278 -2.43 -7.03 20.87
C GLU A 278 -1.70 -8.39 20.88
N ALA A 279 -2.41 -9.48 20.55
CA ALA A 279 -1.80 -10.82 20.40
C ALA A 279 -0.79 -10.86 19.24
N LEU A 280 -1.11 -10.25 18.08
CA LEU A 280 -0.20 -10.11 16.96
C LEU A 280 1.09 -9.38 17.40
N ILE A 281 0.97 -8.26 18.09
CA ILE A 281 2.14 -7.50 18.58
C ILE A 281 2.94 -8.30 19.61
N HIS A 282 2.25 -9.05 20.48
CA HIS A 282 2.92 -9.93 21.42
C HIS A 282 3.80 -10.99 20.71
N ASN A 283 3.24 -11.67 19.71
CA ASN A 283 3.98 -12.67 18.93
C ASN A 283 5.14 -12.03 18.15
N LEU A 284 4.90 -10.87 17.55
CA LEU A 284 5.95 -10.12 16.83
C LEU A 284 7.16 -9.79 17.72
N ARG A 285 6.90 -9.43 19.00
CA ARG A 285 7.95 -9.07 19.97
C ARG A 285 8.60 -10.25 20.67
N ASN A 286 7.96 -11.41 20.62
CA ASN A 286 8.42 -12.63 21.26
C ASN A 286 8.46 -13.78 20.23
N PRO A 287 9.25 -13.66 19.16
CA PRO A 287 9.38 -14.71 18.17
C PRO A 287 10.12 -15.91 18.76
N GLY A 288 9.90 -17.08 18.17
CA GLY A 288 10.71 -18.29 18.44
C GLY A 288 11.96 -18.39 17.57
N ASP A 289 12.25 -19.58 17.09
CA ASP A 289 13.45 -19.84 16.30
C ASP A 289 13.41 -19.11 14.94
N PRO A 290 14.58 -18.69 14.42
CA PRO A 290 14.67 -18.05 13.12
C PRO A 290 14.38 -19.04 11.98
N ILE A 291 13.70 -18.58 10.95
CA ILE A 291 13.53 -19.24 9.66
C ILE A 291 14.20 -18.38 8.60
N LYS A 292 15.22 -18.90 7.95
CA LYS A 292 15.98 -18.21 6.89
C LYS A 292 15.26 -18.37 5.55
N VAL A 293 14.72 -17.27 5.04
CA VAL A 293 14.02 -17.24 3.75
C VAL A 293 14.81 -16.40 2.76
N ALA A 294 15.22 -17.00 1.64
CA ALA A 294 15.80 -16.25 0.53
C ALA A 294 14.71 -15.67 -0.38
N LEU A 295 14.71 -14.36 -0.57
CA LEU A 295 13.91 -13.66 -1.58
C LEU A 295 14.79 -13.38 -2.79
N VAL A 296 14.63 -14.17 -3.86
CA VAL A 296 15.44 -14.07 -5.08
C VAL A 296 14.76 -13.15 -6.09
N GLY A 297 15.18 -11.89 -6.12
CA GLY A 297 14.51 -10.82 -6.89
C GLY A 297 15.44 -9.99 -7.76
N LYS A 298 14.82 -9.07 -8.53
CA LYS A 298 15.51 -8.07 -9.36
C LYS A 298 15.68 -6.72 -8.67
N TYR A 299 14.78 -6.38 -7.73
CA TYR A 299 14.65 -5.05 -7.11
C TYR A 299 15.04 -5.10 -5.63
N ILE A 300 16.10 -5.83 -5.31
CA ILE A 300 16.51 -6.10 -3.92
C ILE A 300 17.13 -4.90 -3.21
N GLU A 301 17.52 -3.86 -3.96
CA GLU A 301 18.11 -2.64 -3.40
C GLU A 301 17.08 -1.75 -2.72
N LEU A 302 15.79 -1.90 -3.06
CA LEU A 302 14.68 -1.19 -2.46
C LEU A 302 13.68 -2.17 -1.85
N GLY A 303 13.63 -2.23 -0.52
CA GLY A 303 12.75 -3.15 0.23
C GLY A 303 11.26 -2.99 -0.14
N ASP A 304 10.83 -1.75 -0.40
CA ASP A 304 9.45 -1.43 -0.76
C ASP A 304 9.00 -2.00 -2.11
N ALA A 305 9.93 -2.43 -2.97
CA ALA A 305 9.59 -3.06 -4.26
C ALA A 305 8.90 -4.43 -4.09
N TYR A 306 9.05 -5.07 -2.95
CA TYR A 306 8.44 -6.36 -2.61
C TYR A 306 7.72 -6.32 -1.25
N LEU A 307 7.19 -5.15 -0.90
CA LEU A 307 6.61 -4.91 0.43
C LEU A 307 5.53 -5.93 0.80
N SER A 308 4.57 -6.20 -0.10
CA SER A 308 3.48 -7.16 0.18
C SER A 308 3.99 -8.59 0.37
N VAL A 309 5.01 -9.00 -0.38
CA VAL A 309 5.64 -10.33 -0.23
C VAL A 309 6.33 -10.43 1.13
N VAL A 310 7.09 -9.40 1.51
CA VAL A 310 7.79 -9.36 2.80
C VAL A 310 6.80 -9.34 3.97
N GLU A 311 5.72 -8.54 3.85
CA GLU A 311 4.69 -8.49 4.89
C GLU A 311 3.91 -9.81 5.00
N ALA A 312 3.63 -10.50 3.87
CA ALA A 312 3.02 -11.82 3.89
C ALA A 312 3.91 -12.85 4.62
N LEU A 313 5.22 -12.87 4.32
CA LEU A 313 6.18 -13.72 5.02
C LEU A 313 6.26 -13.39 6.52
N ARG A 314 6.26 -12.09 6.85
CA ARG A 314 6.25 -11.61 8.24
C ARG A 314 5.01 -12.07 8.98
N HIS A 315 3.81 -11.94 8.38
CA HIS A 315 2.57 -12.40 8.98
C HIS A 315 2.56 -13.92 9.20
N ALA A 316 3.05 -14.70 8.23
CA ALA A 316 3.18 -16.13 8.38
C ALA A 316 4.12 -16.53 9.54
N CYS A 317 5.25 -15.83 9.67
CA CYS A 317 6.18 -16.04 10.79
C CYS A 317 5.58 -15.61 12.13
N ILE A 318 4.85 -14.49 12.20
CA ILE A 318 4.17 -14.06 13.43
C ILE A 318 3.16 -15.11 13.89
N GLU A 319 2.34 -15.63 13.00
CA GLU A 319 1.35 -16.66 13.30
C GLU A 319 2.01 -17.98 13.74
N SER A 320 3.08 -18.39 13.06
CA SER A 320 3.87 -19.57 13.39
C SER A 320 4.81 -19.38 14.59
N LYS A 321 4.82 -18.18 15.19
CA LYS A 321 5.72 -17.80 16.29
C LYS A 321 7.20 -18.03 15.96
N ALA A 322 7.61 -17.73 14.72
CA ALA A 322 8.96 -17.80 14.24
C ALA A 322 9.54 -16.42 13.99
N LEU A 323 10.87 -16.30 13.97
CA LEU A 323 11.57 -15.09 13.55
C LEU A 323 11.86 -15.17 12.05
N LEU A 324 11.36 -14.22 11.26
CA LEU A 324 11.74 -14.11 9.85
C LEU A 324 13.17 -13.58 9.72
N ASP A 325 14.09 -14.43 9.27
CA ASP A 325 15.44 -14.05 8.83
C ASP A 325 15.46 -13.97 7.30
N LEU A 326 15.23 -12.76 6.77
CA LEU A 326 15.03 -12.53 5.33
C LEU A 326 16.35 -12.20 4.63
N HIS A 327 16.76 -13.08 3.73
CA HIS A 327 17.95 -12.94 2.89
C HIS A 327 17.57 -12.40 1.50
N TRP A 328 17.99 -11.18 1.22
CA TRP A 328 17.80 -10.56 -0.10
C TRP A 328 18.86 -11.05 -1.08
N VAL A 329 18.46 -11.73 -2.14
CA VAL A 329 19.36 -12.34 -3.11
C VAL A 329 19.09 -11.77 -4.52
N SER A 330 20.13 -11.22 -5.14
CA SER A 330 20.04 -10.75 -6.53
C SER A 330 20.01 -11.92 -7.50
N ALA A 331 18.95 -11.98 -8.32
CA ALA A 331 18.88 -12.95 -9.39
C ALA A 331 20.04 -12.78 -10.41
N GLU A 332 20.49 -11.54 -10.66
CA GLU A 332 21.62 -11.25 -11.55
C GLU A 332 22.97 -11.71 -10.99
N MET A 333 23.12 -11.72 -9.66
CA MET A 333 24.34 -12.26 -9.03
C MET A 333 24.39 -13.79 -9.17
N ILE A 334 23.24 -14.46 -9.06
CA ILE A 334 23.16 -15.91 -9.31
C ILE A 334 23.53 -16.26 -10.77
N GLU A 335 23.18 -15.39 -11.75
CA GLU A 335 23.58 -15.60 -13.14
C GLU A 335 25.10 -15.53 -13.35
N LYS A 336 25.79 -14.70 -12.57
CA LYS A 336 27.24 -14.49 -12.69
C LYS A 336 28.05 -15.56 -11.97
N ASP A 337 27.53 -16.05 -10.84
CA ASP A 337 28.22 -17.02 -9.99
C ASP A 337 27.47 -18.39 -10.00
N SER A 338 26.93 -18.78 -8.85
CA SER A 338 26.10 -19.97 -8.73
C SER A 338 25.01 -19.79 -7.68
N ALA A 339 23.91 -20.51 -7.83
CA ALA A 339 22.84 -20.53 -6.83
C ALA A 339 23.34 -21.04 -5.47
N GLU A 340 24.26 -22.01 -5.46
CA GLU A 340 24.81 -22.60 -4.25
C GLU A 340 25.55 -21.57 -3.37
N THR A 341 26.23 -20.59 -3.98
CA THR A 341 26.95 -19.53 -3.25
C THR A 341 26.02 -18.73 -2.35
N TYR A 342 24.78 -18.49 -2.80
CA TYR A 342 23.84 -17.59 -2.11
C TYR A 342 22.72 -18.30 -1.35
N LEU A 343 22.46 -19.60 -1.66
CA LEU A 343 21.27 -20.30 -1.21
C LEU A 343 21.56 -21.54 -0.36
N ASN A 344 22.84 -21.82 -0.05
CA ASN A 344 23.22 -23.06 0.61
C ASN A 344 22.75 -23.18 2.09
N GLU A 345 22.47 -22.05 2.75
CA GLU A 345 22.15 -21.99 4.18
C GLU A 345 20.72 -21.50 4.46
N VAL A 346 19.81 -21.59 3.48
CA VAL A 346 18.44 -21.11 3.65
C VAL A 346 17.45 -22.25 3.86
N ASP A 347 16.40 -21.98 4.64
CA ASP A 347 15.34 -22.95 4.94
C ASP A 347 14.26 -22.95 3.85
N ALA A 348 14.06 -21.83 3.16
CA ALA A 348 13.09 -21.68 2.07
C ALA A 348 13.52 -20.64 1.04
N ILE A 349 12.98 -20.76 -0.17
CA ILE A 349 13.26 -19.84 -1.29
C ILE A 349 11.93 -19.30 -1.83
N VAL A 350 11.84 -17.97 -1.95
CA VAL A 350 10.73 -17.27 -2.61
C VAL A 350 11.25 -16.51 -3.83
N VAL A 351 10.63 -16.74 -4.97
CA VAL A 351 10.93 -16.01 -6.22
C VAL A 351 9.74 -15.15 -6.57
N PRO A 352 9.82 -13.82 -6.39
CA PRO A 352 8.71 -12.90 -6.61
C PRO A 352 8.49 -12.59 -8.09
N GLY A 353 7.41 -11.88 -8.37
CA GLY A 353 7.05 -11.33 -9.67
C GLY A 353 8.08 -10.37 -10.26
N GLY A 354 7.75 -9.83 -11.43
CA GLY A 354 8.54 -8.87 -12.19
C GLY A 354 8.28 -8.98 -13.68
N PHE A 355 8.78 -8.02 -14.46
CA PHE A 355 8.65 -7.99 -15.92
C PHE A 355 10.00 -7.97 -16.61
N GLY A 356 10.04 -8.44 -17.87
CA GLY A 356 11.22 -8.43 -18.74
C GLY A 356 12.32 -9.41 -18.36
N ASN A 357 13.33 -9.53 -19.21
CA ASN A 357 14.30 -10.64 -19.23
C ASN A 357 15.41 -10.57 -18.17
N ARG A 358 15.61 -9.41 -17.53
CA ARG A 358 16.68 -9.20 -16.55
C ARG A 358 16.55 -10.14 -15.36
N GLY A 359 17.59 -10.92 -15.05
CA GLY A 359 17.65 -11.84 -13.91
C GLY A 359 16.81 -13.12 -14.04
N VAL A 360 16.21 -13.40 -15.21
CA VAL A 360 15.37 -14.59 -15.42
C VAL A 360 16.16 -15.88 -15.29
N ASN A 361 17.35 -15.96 -15.90
CA ASN A 361 18.19 -17.16 -15.81
C ASN A 361 18.67 -17.43 -14.36
N GLY A 362 18.95 -16.37 -13.59
CA GLY A 362 19.26 -16.50 -12.17
C GLY A 362 18.08 -17.03 -11.35
N LYS A 363 16.86 -16.58 -11.65
CA LYS A 363 15.64 -17.12 -11.04
C LYS A 363 15.48 -18.63 -11.39
N ILE A 364 15.63 -19.00 -12.66
CA ILE A 364 15.57 -20.40 -13.10
C ILE A 364 16.65 -21.25 -12.39
N SER A 365 17.87 -20.72 -12.24
CA SER A 365 18.96 -21.40 -11.54
C SER A 365 18.65 -21.58 -10.04
N ALA A 366 18.07 -20.58 -9.39
CA ALA A 366 17.63 -20.69 -7.99
C ALA A 366 16.53 -21.73 -7.81
N ILE A 367 15.58 -21.80 -8.74
CA ILE A 367 14.49 -22.77 -8.74
C ILE A 367 15.03 -24.20 -8.95
N LYS A 368 15.95 -24.39 -9.90
CA LYS A 368 16.65 -25.66 -10.10
C LYS A 368 17.36 -26.12 -8.82
N PHE A 369 18.08 -25.21 -8.18
CA PHE A 369 18.75 -25.47 -6.90
C PHE A 369 17.74 -25.91 -5.83
N ALA A 370 16.63 -25.18 -5.66
CA ALA A 370 15.57 -25.54 -4.72
C ALA A 370 15.02 -26.96 -4.96
N ARG A 371 14.71 -27.29 -6.22
CA ARG A 371 14.21 -28.60 -6.62
C ARG A 371 15.21 -29.72 -6.33
N GLU A 372 16.47 -29.55 -6.74
CA GLU A 372 17.52 -30.57 -6.59
C GLU A 372 17.91 -30.80 -5.13
N LYS A 373 17.96 -29.74 -4.32
CA LYS A 373 18.28 -29.80 -2.87
C LYS A 373 17.03 -30.06 -2.01
N LYS A 374 15.82 -30.09 -2.60
CA LYS A 374 14.53 -30.29 -1.92
C LYS A 374 14.25 -29.20 -0.86
N ILE A 375 14.64 -27.98 -1.14
CA ILE A 375 14.35 -26.80 -0.30
C ILE A 375 12.92 -26.34 -0.61
N PRO A 376 12.07 -26.04 0.38
CA PRO A 376 10.75 -25.43 0.19
C PRO A 376 10.84 -24.21 -0.72
N PHE A 377 9.97 -24.16 -1.74
CA PHE A 377 9.98 -23.15 -2.78
C PHE A 377 8.58 -22.58 -3.01
N LEU A 378 8.51 -21.25 -3.19
CA LEU A 378 7.31 -20.55 -3.63
C LEU A 378 7.67 -19.61 -4.78
N GLY A 379 7.04 -19.79 -5.94
CA GLY A 379 7.12 -18.89 -7.09
C GLY A 379 5.86 -18.05 -7.19
N LEU A 380 6.02 -16.73 -7.26
CA LEU A 380 4.91 -15.78 -7.39
C LEU A 380 5.00 -15.12 -8.76
N CYS A 381 3.89 -15.12 -9.54
CA CYS A 381 3.82 -14.45 -10.84
C CYS A 381 4.96 -14.94 -11.77
N LEU A 382 5.89 -14.07 -12.19
CA LEU A 382 7.07 -14.47 -12.95
C LEU A 382 7.88 -15.60 -12.30
N GLY A 383 7.90 -15.65 -10.96
CA GLY A 383 8.56 -16.73 -10.24
C GLY A 383 7.92 -18.10 -10.48
N MET A 384 6.60 -18.17 -10.57
CA MET A 384 5.86 -19.37 -10.96
C MET A 384 6.15 -19.73 -12.44
N GLN A 385 6.13 -18.74 -13.34
CA GLN A 385 6.44 -18.93 -14.76
C GLN A 385 7.86 -19.50 -14.96
N CYS A 386 8.83 -18.94 -14.24
CA CYS A 386 10.20 -19.44 -14.23
C CYS A 386 10.27 -20.90 -13.72
N ALA A 387 9.41 -21.29 -12.76
CA ALA A 387 9.36 -22.68 -12.28
C ALA A 387 8.82 -23.64 -13.35
N VAL A 388 7.81 -23.23 -14.11
CA VAL A 388 7.30 -24.01 -15.25
C VAL A 388 8.38 -24.16 -16.33
N ILE A 389 9.09 -23.06 -16.65
CA ILE A 389 10.20 -23.09 -17.61
C ILE A 389 11.34 -24.01 -17.13
N GLU A 390 11.71 -23.90 -15.84
CA GLU A 390 12.74 -24.77 -15.25
C GLU A 390 12.37 -26.25 -15.36
N TRP A 391 11.15 -26.58 -14.99
CA TRP A 391 10.63 -27.95 -15.07
C TRP A 391 10.63 -28.46 -16.52
N ALA A 392 10.15 -27.65 -17.45
CA ALA A 392 10.12 -28.02 -18.87
C ALA A 392 11.52 -28.31 -19.41
N ARG A 393 12.50 -27.44 -19.08
CA ARG A 393 13.88 -27.60 -19.55
C ARG A 393 14.61 -28.78 -18.94
N ASN A 394 14.51 -28.95 -17.62
CA ASN A 394 15.39 -29.88 -16.89
C ASN A 394 14.72 -31.21 -16.52
N VAL A 395 13.39 -31.33 -16.57
CA VAL A 395 12.66 -32.56 -16.24
C VAL A 395 11.91 -33.10 -17.45
N ALA A 396 11.21 -32.27 -18.21
CA ALA A 396 10.48 -32.70 -19.41
C ALA A 396 11.36 -32.77 -20.69
N ASN A 397 12.66 -32.44 -20.60
CA ASN A 397 13.61 -32.49 -21.70
C ASN A 397 13.22 -31.59 -22.91
N LEU A 398 12.71 -30.39 -22.65
CA LEU A 398 12.43 -29.35 -23.62
C LEU A 398 13.43 -28.19 -23.42
N PRO A 399 14.70 -28.32 -23.91
CA PRO A 399 15.78 -27.38 -23.54
C PRO A 399 15.52 -25.94 -23.94
N ASP A 400 14.73 -25.73 -25.01
CA ASP A 400 14.38 -24.40 -25.53
C ASP A 400 13.04 -23.86 -24.99
N ALA A 401 12.46 -24.49 -23.97
CA ALA A 401 11.20 -24.03 -23.38
C ALA A 401 11.36 -22.62 -22.78
N SER A 402 10.42 -21.73 -23.07
CA SER A 402 10.43 -20.36 -22.62
C SER A 402 8.99 -19.81 -22.52
N SER A 403 8.87 -18.54 -22.11
CA SER A 403 7.66 -17.74 -22.25
C SER A 403 7.72 -16.99 -23.57
N SER A 404 6.59 -16.84 -24.28
CA SER A 404 6.51 -16.01 -25.49
C SER A 404 6.77 -14.52 -25.22
N GLU A 405 6.63 -14.05 -23.98
CA GLU A 405 7.05 -12.71 -23.56
C GLU A 405 8.57 -12.57 -23.49
N LEU A 406 9.26 -13.60 -23.00
CA LEU A 406 10.72 -13.60 -22.80
C LEU A 406 11.49 -13.94 -24.07
N ASP A 407 10.94 -14.82 -24.90
CA ASP A 407 11.48 -15.29 -26.16
C ASP A 407 10.33 -15.56 -27.13
N PRO A 408 9.95 -14.56 -27.96
CA PRO A 408 8.86 -14.71 -28.92
C PRO A 408 9.07 -15.82 -29.96
N ASP A 409 10.32 -16.18 -30.23
CA ASP A 409 10.70 -17.17 -31.26
C ASP A 409 10.90 -18.57 -30.67
N THR A 410 10.64 -18.79 -29.39
CA THR A 410 10.82 -20.10 -28.76
C THR A 410 9.98 -21.18 -29.45
N PRO A 411 10.56 -22.35 -29.81
CA PRO A 411 9.80 -23.46 -30.35
C PRO A 411 8.89 -24.16 -29.34
N ASN A 412 9.13 -23.92 -28.07
CA ASN A 412 8.41 -24.52 -26.95
C ASN A 412 7.87 -23.44 -25.98
N PRO A 413 6.82 -22.67 -26.36
CA PRO A 413 6.23 -21.62 -25.52
C PRO A 413 5.36 -22.26 -24.43
N VAL A 414 5.99 -22.65 -23.30
CA VAL A 414 5.29 -23.25 -22.15
C VAL A 414 4.49 -22.21 -21.33
N ILE A 415 4.79 -20.94 -21.52
CA ILE A 415 4.02 -19.79 -21.04
C ILE A 415 3.71 -18.90 -22.25
N HIS A 416 2.48 -18.42 -22.35
CA HIS A 416 2.01 -17.60 -23.47
C HIS A 416 1.18 -16.42 -22.99
N LEU A 417 1.11 -15.35 -23.82
CA LEU A 417 0.20 -14.23 -23.58
C LEU A 417 -1.27 -14.68 -23.64
N LEU A 418 -2.11 -14.01 -22.86
CA LEU A 418 -3.56 -14.16 -22.97
C LEU A 418 -4.06 -13.56 -24.30
N PRO A 419 -5.10 -14.14 -24.93
CA PRO A 419 -5.69 -13.54 -26.12
C PRO A 419 -6.10 -12.09 -25.93
N GLU A 420 -6.60 -11.74 -24.74
CA GLU A 420 -7.02 -10.38 -24.38
C GLU A 420 -5.84 -9.41 -24.18
N GLN A 421 -4.60 -9.92 -24.12
CA GLN A 421 -3.37 -9.13 -23.95
C GLN A 421 -2.55 -8.99 -25.25
N GLU A 422 -2.92 -9.68 -26.33
CA GLU A 422 -2.16 -9.65 -27.59
C GLU A 422 -2.22 -8.28 -28.29
N ASP A 423 -3.32 -7.53 -28.15
CA ASP A 423 -3.55 -6.24 -28.81
C ASP A 423 -3.45 -5.02 -27.85
N VAL A 424 -2.85 -5.18 -26.68
CA VAL A 424 -2.76 -4.10 -25.70
C VAL A 424 -1.72 -3.05 -26.13
N VAL A 425 -2.20 -1.82 -26.39
CA VAL A 425 -1.36 -0.66 -26.75
C VAL A 425 -0.97 0.15 -25.52
N ASP A 426 -1.92 0.36 -24.60
CA ASP A 426 -1.70 1.10 -23.38
C ASP A 426 -1.25 0.14 -22.26
N LEU A 427 -0.02 0.30 -21.77
CA LEU A 427 0.58 -0.58 -20.77
C LEU A 427 0.10 -0.29 -19.32
N GLY A 428 -0.41 0.92 -19.05
CA GLY A 428 -0.93 1.28 -17.73
C GLY A 428 -2.31 0.69 -17.47
N GLY A 429 -2.52 0.07 -16.30
CA GLY A 429 -3.81 -0.50 -15.89
C GLY A 429 -4.23 -1.78 -16.63
N THR A 430 -3.34 -2.39 -17.40
CA THR A 430 -3.65 -3.53 -18.28
C THR A 430 -2.72 -4.72 -18.11
N MET A 431 -1.55 -4.52 -17.49
CA MET A 431 -0.51 -5.54 -17.37
C MET A 431 -0.71 -6.46 -16.16
N ARG A 432 -1.52 -6.07 -15.20
CA ARG A 432 -1.83 -6.85 -13.99
C ARG A 432 -3.31 -7.15 -13.94
N LEU A 433 -3.62 -8.38 -13.57
CA LEU A 433 -4.99 -8.89 -13.52
C LEU A 433 -5.49 -8.89 -12.06
N GLY A 434 -6.82 -8.76 -11.88
CA GLY A 434 -7.46 -8.92 -10.59
C GLY A 434 -7.53 -10.38 -10.13
N VAL A 435 -8.45 -10.68 -9.22
CA VAL A 435 -8.63 -12.04 -8.71
C VAL A 435 -9.26 -12.96 -9.74
N TYR A 436 -8.74 -14.19 -9.79
CA TYR A 436 -9.26 -15.27 -10.63
C TYR A 436 -9.56 -16.52 -9.78
N PRO A 437 -10.65 -17.25 -10.07
CA PRO A 437 -10.92 -18.51 -9.40
C PRO A 437 -9.88 -19.55 -9.81
N CYS A 438 -9.20 -20.13 -8.81
CA CYS A 438 -8.22 -21.19 -8.98
C CYS A 438 -8.76 -22.47 -8.33
N ARG A 439 -9.03 -23.52 -9.14
CA ARG A 439 -9.46 -24.83 -8.65
C ARG A 439 -8.23 -25.63 -8.22
N LEU A 440 -8.20 -26.05 -6.97
CA LEU A 440 -7.12 -26.87 -6.43
C LEU A 440 -7.37 -28.35 -6.72
N THR A 441 -6.32 -29.03 -7.18
CA THR A 441 -6.36 -30.46 -7.46
C THR A 441 -6.24 -31.27 -6.17
N ASN A 442 -7.08 -32.30 -5.99
CA ASN A 442 -7.01 -33.20 -4.83
C ASN A 442 -5.64 -33.87 -4.72
N ASN A 443 -5.23 -34.18 -3.49
CA ASN A 443 -3.93 -34.78 -3.17
C ASN A 443 -2.72 -33.95 -3.61
N THR A 444 -2.83 -32.64 -3.54
CA THR A 444 -1.70 -31.71 -3.76
C THR A 444 -1.44 -30.91 -2.52
N THR A 445 -0.18 -30.47 -2.34
CA THR A 445 0.21 -29.59 -1.24
C THR A 445 -0.63 -28.31 -1.20
N GLY A 446 -0.97 -27.74 -2.36
CA GLY A 446 -1.85 -26.57 -2.43
C GLY A 446 -3.23 -26.84 -1.82
N LYS A 447 -3.84 -27.99 -2.14
CA LYS A 447 -5.14 -28.39 -1.57
C LYS A 447 -5.05 -28.60 -0.05
N ASP A 448 -3.97 -29.22 0.41
CA ASP A 448 -3.77 -29.50 1.84
C ASP A 448 -3.55 -28.21 2.64
N LEU A 449 -2.90 -27.19 2.04
CA LEU A 449 -2.62 -25.92 2.70
C LEU A 449 -3.84 -25.00 2.77
N TYR A 450 -4.67 -24.96 1.72
CA TYR A 450 -5.84 -24.07 1.67
C TYR A 450 -7.11 -24.72 2.22
N ASP A 451 -7.19 -26.05 2.23
CA ASP A 451 -8.37 -26.85 2.64
C ASP A 451 -9.68 -26.46 1.94
N GLU A 452 -9.57 -25.92 0.72
CA GLU A 452 -10.68 -25.47 -0.12
C GLU A 452 -10.55 -26.03 -1.54
N ASP A 453 -11.69 -26.23 -2.24
CA ASP A 453 -11.68 -26.70 -3.63
C ASP A 453 -11.37 -25.60 -4.63
N VAL A 454 -11.78 -24.38 -4.31
CA VAL A 454 -11.59 -23.18 -5.16
C VAL A 454 -11.14 -22.03 -4.29
N ILE A 455 -10.04 -21.41 -4.67
CA ILE A 455 -9.54 -20.19 -4.04
C ILE A 455 -9.55 -19.05 -5.03
N LEU A 456 -9.51 -17.81 -4.55
CA LEU A 456 -9.26 -16.64 -5.37
C LEU A 456 -7.75 -16.36 -5.39
N SER A 457 -7.20 -16.26 -6.59
CA SER A 457 -5.78 -16.01 -6.80
C SER A 457 -5.56 -14.66 -7.48
N LEU A 458 -4.73 -13.82 -6.90
CA LEU A 458 -4.29 -12.54 -7.45
C LEU A 458 -2.85 -12.62 -7.96
N ILE A 459 -2.01 -13.35 -7.21
CA ILE A 459 -0.55 -13.41 -7.44
C ILE A 459 -0.16 -14.63 -8.25
N HIS A 460 -0.90 -15.73 -8.13
CA HIS A 460 -0.59 -17.00 -8.79
C HIS A 460 -0.96 -17.00 -10.27
N ILE A 461 -1.80 -16.07 -10.70
CA ILE A 461 -2.30 -15.98 -12.07
C ILE A 461 -1.91 -14.63 -12.63
N SER A 462 -0.69 -14.44 -12.94
CA SER A 462 -0.28 -13.35 -13.82
C SER A 462 -0.41 -13.75 -15.29
N GLU A 463 -0.50 -15.05 -15.54
CA GLU A 463 -0.81 -15.61 -16.86
C GLU A 463 -1.53 -16.91 -16.66
N PRO A 464 -2.69 -17.13 -17.30
CA PRO A 464 -3.33 -18.41 -17.29
C PRO A 464 -2.48 -19.38 -18.11
N THR A 465 -1.88 -20.32 -17.44
CA THR A 465 -1.56 -21.58 -18.08
C THR A 465 -2.89 -22.17 -18.55
N ARG A 466 -3.11 -22.30 -19.84
CA ARG A 466 -4.26 -23.05 -20.36
C ARG A 466 -4.17 -24.47 -19.80
N PRO A 467 -5.18 -24.99 -19.11
CA PRO A 467 -5.28 -26.42 -18.93
C PRO A 467 -5.53 -27.00 -20.32
N TYR A 468 -4.65 -27.82 -20.78
CA TYR A 468 -4.89 -28.69 -21.93
C TYR A 468 -5.82 -29.84 -21.50
#